data_94157fcf734223937c447cc3825466b3
#
_entry.id   94157fcf734223937c447cc3825466b3
#
_cell.length_a   1.000
_cell.length_b   1.000
_cell.length_c   1.000
_cell.angle_alpha   90.00
_cell.angle_beta   90.00
_cell.angle_gamma   90.00
#
_symmetry.space_group_name_H-M   'P 1'
#
loop_
_entity.id
_entity.type
_entity.pdbx_description
1 polymer ?
#
loop_
_entity_poly.entity_id
_entity_poly.type
_entity_poly.pdbx_seq_one_letter_code
_entity_poly.pdbx_strand_id
1 'polypeptide(L)'
;LHLLSRRQRQMCIRDRYKEYYMERIVIINFGAQYNQLIARRVREAGVYSELLPPDSPIEKIKGDGLCGIILSGGPDSAYLEGARTCSDELFNLGVPVLGICYGMQLMCQKLGGKVGPASTREYGKTPMHFKRSPLFKDMPDSITWMSHNDSCLVCPPGFEIIASSDNCEICAFANEERRLYGVQFHPEVNHTEYCKQFFHNFVYEIRLQGRLVNGKPCKSAH
;
A
#
# COMPACT_ATOMS: atom_id res chain seq x y z
N LEU A 1 -6.69 47.78 -25.79
CA LEU A 1 -6.28 47.02 -24.60
C LEU A 1 -7.36 45.97 -24.33
N HIS A 2 -7.12 44.73 -24.78
CA HIS A 2 -8.07 43.64 -24.69
C HIS A 2 -8.25 43.14 -23.25
N LEU A 3 -9.41 43.37 -22.71
CA LEU A 3 -9.92 42.67 -21.55
C LEU A 3 -10.20 41.20 -21.92
N LEU A 4 -9.23 40.34 -21.72
CA LEU A 4 -9.49 38.89 -21.74
C LEU A 4 -10.58 38.58 -20.69
N SER A 5 -11.69 38.02 -21.14
CA SER A 5 -12.84 37.76 -20.30
C SER A 5 -12.44 36.87 -19.10
N ARG A 6 -13.12 37.02 -17.94
CA ARG A 6 -12.92 36.15 -16.75
C ARG A 6 -12.96 34.67 -17.10
N ARG A 7 -13.76 34.31 -18.11
CA ARG A 7 -13.90 32.93 -18.62
C ARG A 7 -12.61 32.42 -19.29
N GLN A 8 -11.91 33.27 -20.06
CA GLN A 8 -10.64 32.89 -20.69
C GLN A 8 -9.50 32.78 -19.68
N ARG A 9 -9.48 33.65 -18.64
CA ARG A 9 -8.51 33.50 -17.54
C ARG A 9 -8.74 32.23 -16.72
N GLN A 10 -10.00 31.87 -16.47
CA GLN A 10 -10.34 30.61 -15.78
C GLN A 10 -10.02 29.40 -16.64
N MET A 11 -10.18 29.47 -17.97
CA MET A 11 -9.76 28.42 -18.91
C MET A 11 -8.24 28.25 -18.91
N CYS A 12 -7.47 29.35 -19.01
CA CYS A 12 -6.00 29.29 -18.96
C CYS A 12 -5.47 28.80 -17.61
N ILE A 13 -6.15 29.09 -16.50
CA ILE A 13 -5.82 28.53 -15.18
C ILE A 13 -6.16 27.04 -15.14
N ARG A 14 -7.31 26.64 -15.64
CA ARG A 14 -7.75 25.26 -15.70
C ARG A 14 -6.90 24.38 -16.61
N ASP A 15 -6.41 24.93 -17.73
CA ASP A 15 -5.53 24.24 -18.67
C ASP A 15 -4.09 24.15 -18.15
N ARG A 16 -3.64 25.13 -17.37
CA ARG A 16 -2.33 25.09 -16.70
C ARG A 16 -2.31 24.09 -15.53
N TYR A 17 -3.46 23.80 -14.91
CA TYR A 17 -3.63 22.74 -13.89
C TYR A 17 -3.86 21.35 -14.51
N LYS A 18 -4.16 21.23 -15.80
CA LYS A 18 -4.29 19.94 -16.49
C LYS A 18 -2.97 19.22 -16.75
N GLU A 19 -1.83 19.90 -16.67
CA GLU A 19 -0.50 19.25 -16.77
C GLU A 19 0.08 18.79 -15.45
N TYR A 20 -0.54 19.09 -14.31
CA TYR A 20 -0.26 18.40 -13.06
C TYR A 20 -1.09 17.13 -13.03
N TYR A 21 -0.55 16.03 -13.55
CA TYR A 21 -1.06 14.69 -13.26
C TYR A 21 -1.15 14.57 -11.74
N MET A 22 -2.37 14.62 -11.18
CA MET A 22 -2.56 14.42 -9.75
C MET A 22 -2.13 12.99 -9.45
N GLU A 23 -0.98 12.85 -8.83
CA GLU A 23 -0.49 11.56 -8.37
C GLU A 23 -1.53 10.93 -7.45
N ARG A 24 -1.90 9.69 -7.74
CA ARG A 24 -2.90 8.96 -6.98
C ARG A 24 -2.41 7.59 -6.56
N ILE A 25 -2.80 7.20 -5.35
CA ILE A 25 -2.70 5.84 -4.86
C ILE A 25 -4.10 5.21 -4.93
N VAL A 26 -4.19 4.07 -5.59
CA VAL A 26 -5.41 3.27 -5.64
C VAL A 26 -5.42 2.30 -4.48
N ILE A 27 -6.53 2.28 -3.74
CA ILE A 27 -6.77 1.36 -2.62
C ILE A 27 -7.82 0.35 -3.07
N ILE A 28 -7.44 -0.92 -3.19
CA ILE A 28 -8.37 -2.01 -3.49
C ILE A 28 -9.06 -2.42 -2.19
N ASN A 29 -10.38 -2.28 -2.19
CA ASN A 29 -11.22 -2.46 -1.00
C ASN A 29 -11.75 -3.90 -0.90
N PHE A 30 -11.15 -4.73 -0.06
CA PHE A 30 -11.63 -6.08 0.22
C PHE A 30 -12.68 -6.16 1.35
N GLY A 31 -13.22 -5.03 1.80
CA GLY A 31 -14.31 -4.98 2.77
C GLY A 31 -13.87 -4.81 4.23
N ALA A 32 -12.65 -4.37 4.49
CA ALA A 32 -12.22 -4.02 5.85
C ALA A 32 -12.99 -2.81 6.41
N GLN A 33 -13.20 -2.80 7.71
CA GLN A 33 -13.85 -1.68 8.41
C GLN A 33 -13.03 -0.37 8.34
N TYR A 34 -11.71 -0.46 8.17
CA TYR A 34 -10.78 0.67 8.26
C TYR A 34 -10.28 1.20 6.92
N ASN A 35 -10.89 0.83 5.78
CA ASN A 35 -10.47 1.27 4.44
C ASN A 35 -10.42 2.80 4.30
N GLN A 36 -11.35 3.51 4.93
CA GLN A 36 -11.35 4.98 4.94
C GLN A 36 -10.16 5.56 5.72
N LEU A 37 -9.66 4.85 6.75
CA LEU A 37 -8.47 5.26 7.47
C LEU A 37 -7.22 5.12 6.59
N ILE A 38 -7.09 4.06 5.80
CA ILE A 38 -6.00 3.92 4.82
C ILE A 38 -6.01 5.12 3.86
N ALA A 39 -7.17 5.44 3.28
CA ALA A 39 -7.33 6.57 2.38
C ALA A 39 -6.96 7.91 3.05
N ARG A 40 -7.35 8.09 4.31
CA ARG A 40 -7.00 9.26 5.10
C ARG A 40 -5.49 9.36 5.33
N ARG A 41 -4.82 8.26 5.72
CA ARG A 41 -3.36 8.24 5.94
C ARG A 41 -2.57 8.59 4.69
N VAL A 42 -2.98 8.08 3.53
CA VAL A 42 -2.38 8.44 2.24
C VAL A 42 -2.54 9.94 1.95
N ARG A 43 -3.73 10.51 2.21
CA ARG A 43 -3.98 11.95 2.03
C ARG A 43 -3.22 12.81 3.04
N GLU A 44 -3.08 12.36 4.27
CA GLU A 44 -2.23 13.01 5.29
C GLU A 44 -0.74 13.02 4.86
N ALA A 45 -0.31 12.03 4.07
CA ALA A 45 1.00 12.01 3.43
C ALA A 45 1.07 12.86 2.13
N GLY A 46 0.03 13.61 1.79
CA GLY A 46 0.03 14.58 0.69
C GLY A 46 -0.27 14.02 -0.70
N VAL A 47 -0.75 12.76 -0.83
CA VAL A 47 -1.11 12.14 -2.11
C VAL A 47 -2.60 11.84 -2.16
N TYR A 48 -3.22 12.06 -3.32
CA TYR A 48 -4.62 11.71 -3.53
C TYR A 48 -4.81 10.19 -3.46
N SER A 49 -5.91 9.75 -2.87
CA SER A 49 -6.27 8.33 -2.77
C SER A 49 -7.67 8.06 -3.29
N GLU A 50 -7.82 6.97 -4.02
CA GLU A 50 -9.07 6.48 -4.57
C GLU A 50 -9.35 5.05 -4.09
N LEU A 51 -10.56 4.79 -3.57
CA LEU A 51 -10.99 3.45 -3.20
C LEU A 51 -11.73 2.83 -4.40
N LEU A 52 -11.30 1.63 -4.79
CA LEU A 52 -11.91 0.85 -5.85
C LEU A 52 -12.28 -0.55 -5.32
N PRO A 53 -13.39 -1.15 -5.81
CA PRO A 53 -13.72 -2.54 -5.51
C PRO A 53 -12.71 -3.50 -6.15
N PRO A 54 -12.58 -4.75 -5.62
CA PRO A 54 -11.55 -5.69 -6.04
C PRO A 54 -11.71 -6.20 -7.47
N ASP A 55 -12.92 -6.18 -8.01
CA ASP A 55 -13.30 -6.55 -9.37
C ASP A 55 -13.18 -5.40 -10.39
N SER A 56 -12.57 -4.27 -9.99
CA SER A 56 -12.37 -3.13 -10.89
C SER A 56 -11.54 -3.51 -12.11
N PRO A 57 -11.94 -3.08 -13.31
CA PRO A 57 -11.15 -3.27 -14.52
C PRO A 57 -9.74 -2.68 -14.36
N ILE A 58 -8.74 -3.40 -14.89
CA ILE A 58 -7.34 -2.99 -14.76
C ILE A 58 -7.07 -1.62 -15.40
N GLU A 59 -7.80 -1.28 -16.47
CA GLU A 59 -7.71 0.02 -17.16
C GLU A 59 -8.11 1.18 -16.26
N LYS A 60 -9.11 0.97 -15.38
CA LYS A 60 -9.51 1.97 -14.40
C LYS A 60 -8.42 2.17 -13.33
N ILE A 61 -7.74 1.09 -12.95
CA ILE A 61 -6.64 1.13 -11.99
C ILE A 61 -5.42 1.81 -12.61
N LYS A 62 -5.03 1.44 -13.85
CA LYS A 62 -3.92 2.01 -14.62
C LYS A 62 -4.06 3.50 -14.95
N GLY A 63 -5.24 4.10 -14.83
CA GLY A 63 -5.52 5.49 -15.22
C GLY A 63 -4.46 6.49 -14.79
N ASP A 64 -4.55 7.69 -15.32
CA ASP A 64 -3.55 8.76 -15.17
C ASP A 64 -3.15 9.02 -13.72
N GLY A 65 -1.86 9.27 -13.50
CA GLY A 65 -1.32 9.63 -12.20
C GLY A 65 -1.15 8.47 -11.22
N LEU A 66 -1.37 7.20 -11.61
CA LEU A 66 -1.13 6.07 -10.72
C LEU A 66 0.33 6.04 -10.25
N CYS A 67 0.54 6.13 -8.94
CA CYS A 67 1.87 6.11 -8.34
C CYS A 67 2.06 5.04 -7.26
N GLY A 68 1.00 4.30 -6.91
CA GLY A 68 1.05 3.18 -5.99
C GLY A 68 -0.31 2.51 -5.82
N ILE A 69 -0.31 1.29 -5.30
CA ILE A 69 -1.51 0.50 -5.02
C ILE A 69 -1.43 -0.01 -3.59
N ILE A 70 -2.55 0.04 -2.88
CA ILE A 70 -2.70 -0.57 -1.56
C ILE A 70 -3.81 -1.62 -1.64
N LEU A 71 -3.50 -2.84 -1.23
CA LEU A 71 -4.45 -3.92 -1.03
C LEU A 71 -4.90 -3.87 0.43
N SER A 72 -6.16 -3.57 0.69
CA SER A 72 -6.66 -3.39 2.06
C SER A 72 -6.79 -4.71 2.82
N GLY A 73 -7.10 -4.62 4.10
CA GLY A 73 -7.62 -5.75 4.85
C GLY A 73 -8.98 -6.23 4.33
N GLY A 74 -9.44 -7.36 4.83
CA GLY A 74 -10.73 -7.96 4.49
C GLY A 74 -11.13 -9.04 5.50
N PRO A 75 -12.41 -9.45 5.51
CA PRO A 75 -12.91 -10.46 6.45
C PRO A 75 -12.69 -11.90 5.97
N ASP A 76 -12.26 -12.10 4.73
CA ASP A 76 -12.15 -13.43 4.13
C ASP A 76 -10.82 -14.10 4.50
N SER A 77 -10.73 -15.42 4.33
CA SER A 77 -9.47 -16.17 4.36
C SER A 77 -8.97 -16.36 2.93
N ALA A 78 -7.78 -15.85 2.63
CA ALA A 78 -7.25 -15.75 1.26
C ALA A 78 -7.09 -17.10 0.53
N TYR A 79 -7.02 -18.20 1.26
CA TYR A 79 -6.87 -19.56 0.73
C TYR A 79 -8.20 -20.30 0.53
N LEU A 80 -9.34 -19.71 0.92
CA LEU A 80 -10.66 -20.34 0.74
C LEU A 80 -11.26 -20.01 -0.62
N GLU A 81 -12.03 -20.96 -1.15
CA GLU A 81 -12.80 -20.77 -2.37
C GLU A 81 -13.86 -19.68 -2.18
N GLY A 82 -14.01 -18.79 -3.17
CA GLY A 82 -14.95 -17.66 -3.10
C GLY A 82 -14.42 -16.43 -2.34
N ALA A 83 -13.19 -16.48 -1.79
CA ALA A 83 -12.56 -15.30 -1.21
C ALA A 83 -12.40 -14.18 -2.25
N ARG A 84 -12.58 -12.93 -1.81
CA ARG A 84 -12.39 -11.76 -2.67
C ARG A 84 -10.98 -11.72 -3.22
N THR A 85 -10.84 -11.46 -4.51
CA THR A 85 -9.54 -11.46 -5.19
C THR A 85 -9.41 -10.26 -6.11
N CYS A 86 -8.21 -9.98 -6.60
CA CYS A 86 -7.93 -8.96 -7.60
C CYS A 86 -7.15 -9.56 -8.77
N SER A 87 -7.02 -8.81 -9.86
CA SER A 87 -6.20 -9.22 -11.00
C SER A 87 -4.73 -9.37 -10.63
N ASP A 88 -4.07 -10.42 -11.11
CA ASP A 88 -2.62 -10.64 -10.95
C ASP A 88 -1.78 -9.58 -11.68
N GLU A 89 -2.37 -8.92 -12.69
CA GLU A 89 -1.73 -7.83 -13.41
C GLU A 89 -1.33 -6.66 -12.49
N LEU A 90 -2.02 -6.48 -11.35
CA LEU A 90 -1.70 -5.42 -10.38
C LEU A 90 -0.25 -5.47 -9.92
N PHE A 91 0.30 -6.68 -9.76
CA PHE A 91 1.68 -6.87 -9.30
C PHE A 91 2.73 -6.61 -10.39
N ASN A 92 2.30 -6.36 -11.64
CA ASN A 92 3.16 -6.14 -12.80
C ASN A 92 3.02 -4.74 -13.41
N LEU A 93 2.26 -3.84 -12.77
CA LEU A 93 2.05 -2.46 -13.25
C LEU A 93 3.28 -1.55 -13.12
N GLY A 94 4.35 -2.02 -12.48
CA GLY A 94 5.58 -1.24 -12.29
C GLY A 94 5.45 -0.10 -11.29
N VAL A 95 4.40 -0.06 -10.47
CA VAL A 95 4.23 0.84 -9.34
C VAL A 95 4.37 0.07 -8.02
N PRO A 96 4.72 0.74 -6.91
CA PRO A 96 4.72 0.11 -5.59
C PRO A 96 3.36 -0.49 -5.22
N VAL A 97 3.36 -1.70 -4.64
CA VAL A 97 2.16 -2.33 -4.10
C VAL A 97 2.37 -2.68 -2.63
N LEU A 98 1.43 -2.29 -1.79
CA LEU A 98 1.40 -2.60 -0.36
C LEU A 98 0.17 -3.45 -0.03
N GLY A 99 0.35 -4.67 0.48
CA GLY A 99 -0.72 -5.48 1.05
C GLY A 99 -0.81 -5.26 2.57
N ILE A 100 -2.02 -5.02 3.10
CA ILE A 100 -2.29 -4.86 4.54
C ILE A 100 -3.19 -6.02 4.98
N CYS A 101 -2.78 -6.78 6.01
CA CYS A 101 -3.53 -7.89 6.59
C CYS A 101 -4.02 -8.88 5.52
N TYR A 102 -5.29 -8.93 5.20
CA TYR A 102 -5.81 -9.75 4.11
C TYR A 102 -5.11 -9.47 2.76
N GLY A 103 -4.83 -8.21 2.44
CA GLY A 103 -4.12 -7.84 1.21
C GLY A 103 -2.70 -8.42 1.14
N MET A 104 -1.99 -8.51 2.27
CA MET A 104 -0.71 -9.21 2.37
C MET A 104 -0.88 -10.71 2.12
N GLN A 105 -1.88 -11.34 2.75
CA GLN A 105 -2.16 -12.77 2.60
C GLN A 105 -2.53 -13.10 1.15
N LEU A 106 -3.38 -12.30 0.51
CA LEU A 106 -3.74 -12.46 -0.89
C LEU A 106 -2.52 -12.33 -1.81
N MET A 107 -1.66 -11.34 -1.56
CA MET A 107 -0.39 -11.16 -2.28
C MET A 107 0.51 -12.39 -2.09
N CYS A 108 0.65 -12.89 -0.86
CA CYS A 108 1.40 -14.10 -0.54
C CYS A 108 0.91 -15.29 -1.37
N GLN A 109 -0.39 -15.57 -1.36
CA GLN A 109 -1.01 -16.68 -2.08
C GLN A 109 -0.79 -16.56 -3.61
N LYS A 110 -1.03 -15.38 -4.18
CA LYS A 110 -0.90 -15.14 -5.63
C LYS A 110 0.53 -15.19 -6.15
N LEU A 111 1.50 -14.90 -5.31
CA LEU A 111 2.92 -14.87 -5.69
C LEU A 111 3.68 -16.15 -5.31
N GLY A 112 2.95 -17.23 -4.96
CA GLY A 112 3.53 -18.56 -4.76
C GLY A 112 3.99 -18.84 -3.33
N GLY A 113 3.61 -18.02 -2.37
CA GLY A 113 3.73 -18.32 -0.95
C GLY A 113 2.58 -19.22 -0.44
N LYS A 114 2.49 -19.39 0.86
CA LYS A 114 1.45 -20.21 1.50
C LYS A 114 0.80 -19.45 2.65
N VAL A 115 -0.52 -19.43 2.67
CA VAL A 115 -1.36 -18.85 3.72
C VAL A 115 -2.18 -19.95 4.38
N GLY A 116 -2.42 -19.83 5.65
CA GLY A 116 -3.25 -20.77 6.40
C GLY A 116 -3.53 -20.26 7.82
N PRO A 117 -4.26 -21.05 8.63
CA PRO A 117 -4.54 -20.71 10.01
C PRO A 117 -3.24 -20.41 10.78
N ALA A 118 -3.22 -19.30 11.52
CA ALA A 118 -2.09 -18.96 12.38
C ALA A 118 -1.96 -19.98 13.53
N SER A 119 -0.74 -20.35 13.88
CA SER A 119 -0.46 -21.19 15.06
C SER A 119 -0.92 -20.50 16.35
N THR A 120 -0.73 -19.19 16.42
CA THR A 120 -1.21 -18.31 17.49
C THR A 120 -1.95 -17.14 16.84
N ARG A 121 -3.20 -16.94 17.25
CA ARG A 121 -3.99 -15.79 16.81
C ARG A 121 -3.52 -14.55 17.54
N GLU A 122 -3.31 -13.46 16.83
CA GLU A 122 -2.88 -12.20 17.43
C GLU A 122 -3.95 -11.12 17.27
N TYR A 123 -4.37 -10.57 18.40
CA TYR A 123 -5.34 -9.49 18.48
C TYR A 123 -4.86 -8.40 19.45
N GLY A 124 -4.89 -7.16 19.00
CA GLY A 124 -4.53 -6.03 19.82
C GLY A 124 -3.08 -5.57 19.64
N LYS A 125 -2.53 -4.98 20.67
CA LYS A 125 -1.18 -4.41 20.69
C LYS A 125 -0.13 -5.50 20.74
N THR A 126 0.72 -5.56 19.72
CA THR A 126 1.77 -6.58 19.58
C THR A 126 3.12 -5.89 19.34
N PRO A 127 4.15 -6.21 20.14
CA PRO A 127 5.53 -5.79 19.87
C PRO A 127 6.00 -6.34 18.53
N MET A 128 6.64 -5.48 17.72
CA MET A 128 7.11 -5.82 16.39
C MET A 128 8.60 -5.55 16.27
N HIS A 129 9.31 -6.51 15.69
CA HIS A 129 10.73 -6.42 15.37
C HIS A 129 10.90 -6.13 13.88
N PHE A 130 11.45 -4.97 13.55
CA PHE A 130 11.65 -4.56 12.17
C PHE A 130 13.08 -4.83 11.72
N LYS A 131 13.23 -5.39 10.52
CA LYS A 131 14.51 -5.43 9.81
C LYS A 131 14.67 -4.18 8.95
N ARG A 132 15.92 -3.93 8.54
CA ARG A 132 16.20 -2.81 7.64
C ARG A 132 15.46 -2.97 6.31
N SER A 133 14.59 -2.02 6.02
CA SER A 133 13.85 -1.92 4.75
C SER A 133 13.45 -0.45 4.54
N PRO A 134 13.31 0.02 3.29
CA PRO A 134 12.77 1.34 2.99
C PRO A 134 11.40 1.60 3.62
N LEU A 135 10.56 0.56 3.76
CA LEU A 135 9.24 0.68 4.38
C LEU A 135 9.32 1.05 5.87
N PHE A 136 10.36 0.59 6.56
CA PHE A 136 10.57 0.84 8.00
C PHE A 136 11.72 1.83 8.28
N LYS A 137 12.09 2.65 7.28
CA LYS A 137 13.11 3.69 7.46
C LYS A 137 12.73 4.63 8.59
N ASP A 138 13.69 4.87 9.50
CA ASP A 138 13.55 5.71 10.69
C ASP A 138 12.44 5.26 11.66
N MET A 139 12.10 3.96 11.64
CA MET A 139 11.19 3.33 12.58
C MET A 139 11.95 2.32 13.44
N PRO A 140 11.97 2.50 14.78
CA PRO A 140 12.47 1.49 15.70
C PRO A 140 11.46 0.36 15.88
N ASP A 141 11.86 -0.73 16.53
CA ASP A 141 10.94 -1.71 17.07
C ASP A 141 9.84 -1.02 17.86
N SER A 142 8.60 -1.37 17.62
CA SER A 142 7.46 -0.62 18.14
C SER A 142 6.20 -1.47 18.25
N ILE A 143 5.17 -0.91 18.88
CA ILE A 143 3.89 -1.57 19.04
C ILE A 143 3.05 -1.36 17.77
N THR A 144 2.52 -2.47 17.24
CA THR A 144 1.56 -2.46 16.13
C THR A 144 0.24 -3.10 16.55
N TRP A 145 -0.80 -2.85 15.77
CA TRP A 145 -2.12 -3.44 15.98
C TRP A 145 -2.30 -4.66 15.08
N MET A 146 -2.43 -5.83 15.72
CA MET A 146 -2.75 -7.09 15.05
C MET A 146 -4.24 -7.39 15.15
N SER A 147 -4.79 -8.02 14.10
CA SER A 147 -6.18 -8.51 14.07
C SER A 147 -6.30 -9.58 12.99
N HIS A 148 -5.79 -10.81 13.27
CA HIS A 148 -5.81 -11.88 12.27
C HIS A 148 -5.99 -13.27 12.88
N ASN A 149 -6.67 -14.14 12.13
CA ASN A 149 -6.79 -15.59 12.37
C ASN A 149 -5.82 -16.40 11.50
N ASP A 150 -5.52 -15.88 10.31
CA ASP A 150 -4.68 -16.50 9.30
C ASP A 150 -3.37 -15.75 9.19
N SER A 151 -2.31 -16.45 8.79
CA SER A 151 -0.99 -15.86 8.58
C SER A 151 -0.32 -16.43 7.33
N CYS A 152 0.70 -15.72 6.84
CA CYS A 152 1.61 -16.25 5.85
C CYS A 152 2.49 -17.32 6.53
N LEU A 153 2.41 -18.56 6.05
CA LEU A 153 3.16 -19.70 6.56
C LEU A 153 4.47 -19.91 5.79
N VAL A 154 4.47 -19.52 4.50
CA VAL A 154 5.65 -19.57 3.64
C VAL A 154 5.73 -18.27 2.86
N CYS A 155 6.85 -17.59 2.97
CA CYS A 155 7.12 -16.37 2.22
C CYS A 155 7.15 -16.65 0.71
N PRO A 156 6.60 -15.78 -0.15
CA PRO A 156 6.67 -16.00 -1.59
C PRO A 156 8.12 -16.05 -2.09
N PRO A 157 8.42 -16.80 -3.16
CA PRO A 157 9.76 -16.86 -3.76
C PRO A 157 10.28 -15.47 -4.14
N GLY A 158 11.54 -15.19 -3.77
CA GLY A 158 12.18 -13.90 -4.04
C GLY A 158 11.77 -12.74 -3.12
N PHE A 159 11.05 -13.05 -2.06
CA PHE A 159 10.72 -12.08 -1.00
C PHE A 159 11.56 -12.33 0.25
N GLU A 160 11.84 -11.26 0.98
CA GLU A 160 12.52 -11.31 2.27
C GLU A 160 11.55 -10.97 3.40
N ILE A 161 11.69 -11.65 4.55
CA ILE A 161 10.94 -11.32 5.77
C ILE A 161 11.58 -10.06 6.38
N ILE A 162 10.80 -9.00 6.50
CA ILE A 162 11.23 -7.69 6.99
C ILE A 162 10.63 -7.29 8.35
N ALA A 163 9.69 -8.06 8.88
CA ALA A 163 9.23 -7.91 10.26
C ALA A 163 8.71 -9.22 10.84
N SER A 164 8.85 -9.39 12.16
CA SER A 164 8.34 -10.51 12.95
C SER A 164 7.84 -10.05 14.31
N SER A 165 6.97 -10.88 14.93
CA SER A 165 6.62 -10.78 16.36
C SER A 165 7.10 -12.03 17.08
N ASP A 166 6.92 -12.09 18.40
CA ASP A 166 7.25 -13.28 19.20
C ASP A 166 6.44 -14.53 18.78
N ASN A 167 5.26 -14.33 18.21
CA ASN A 167 4.33 -15.40 17.85
C ASN A 167 4.17 -15.60 16.34
N CYS A 168 4.63 -14.67 15.52
CA CYS A 168 4.48 -14.70 14.07
C CYS A 168 5.81 -14.34 13.39
N GLU A 169 6.39 -15.30 12.69
CA GLU A 169 7.66 -15.12 11.99
C GLU A 169 7.52 -14.18 10.78
N ILE A 170 6.39 -14.25 10.06
CA ILE A 170 6.16 -13.48 8.83
C ILE A 170 5.10 -12.41 9.09
N CYS A 171 5.47 -11.36 9.82
CA CYS A 171 4.62 -10.19 10.04
C CYS A 171 4.72 -9.15 8.93
N ALA A 172 5.82 -9.15 8.19
CA ALA A 172 5.96 -8.39 6.95
C ALA A 172 7.00 -9.04 6.04
N PHE A 173 6.79 -8.89 4.74
CA PHE A 173 7.72 -9.30 3.71
C PHE A 173 7.83 -8.25 2.61
N ALA A 174 8.95 -8.27 1.87
CA ALA A 174 9.18 -7.40 0.74
C ALA A 174 9.94 -8.09 -0.40
N ASN A 175 9.62 -7.68 -1.61
CA ASN A 175 10.50 -7.78 -2.76
C ASN A 175 10.83 -6.35 -3.20
N GLU A 176 11.99 -5.84 -2.77
CA GLU A 176 12.36 -4.44 -2.96
C GLU A 176 12.60 -4.10 -4.44
N GLU A 177 13.14 -5.04 -5.22
CA GLU A 177 13.35 -4.88 -6.65
C GLU A 177 12.03 -4.64 -7.39
N ARG A 178 11.00 -5.43 -7.07
CA ARG A 178 9.65 -5.29 -7.63
C ARG A 178 8.81 -4.23 -6.91
N ARG A 179 9.28 -3.70 -5.79
CA ARG A 179 8.56 -2.75 -4.91
C ARG A 179 7.22 -3.31 -4.42
N LEU A 180 7.21 -4.59 -4.05
CA LEU A 180 6.07 -5.30 -3.49
C LEU A 180 6.29 -5.52 -2.00
N TYR A 181 5.35 -5.06 -1.18
CA TYR A 181 5.42 -5.09 0.28
C TYR A 181 4.14 -5.65 0.88
N GLY A 182 4.26 -6.45 1.92
CA GLY A 182 3.12 -6.97 2.67
C GLY A 182 3.35 -6.80 4.16
N VAL A 183 2.31 -6.37 4.90
CA VAL A 183 2.32 -6.28 6.37
C VAL A 183 1.07 -6.94 6.94
N GLN A 184 1.22 -7.75 7.98
CA GLN A 184 0.13 -8.46 8.64
C GLN A 184 -0.64 -7.54 9.61
N PHE A 185 0.03 -6.58 10.21
CA PHE A 185 -0.57 -5.60 11.12
C PHE A 185 -1.31 -4.49 10.37
N HIS A 186 -2.06 -3.70 11.11
CA HIS A 186 -2.83 -2.56 10.61
C HIS A 186 -2.10 -1.23 10.87
N PRO A 187 -1.32 -0.71 9.89
CA PRO A 187 -0.60 0.55 10.06
C PRO A 187 -1.51 1.78 10.05
N GLU A 188 -2.75 1.65 9.58
CA GLU A 188 -3.71 2.75 9.44
C GLU A 188 -4.35 3.17 10.76
N VAL A 189 -4.42 2.28 11.75
CA VAL A 189 -5.11 2.54 13.02
C VAL A 189 -4.23 3.31 14.01
N ASN A 190 -4.85 4.09 14.91
CA ASN A 190 -4.13 4.91 15.90
C ASN A 190 -3.37 4.12 16.97
N HIS A 191 -3.66 2.82 17.09
CA HIS A 191 -2.99 1.95 18.06
C HIS A 191 -1.64 1.43 17.55
N THR A 192 -1.35 1.58 16.24
CA THR A 192 -0.03 1.32 15.65
C THR A 192 0.81 2.58 15.80
N GLU A 193 1.97 2.42 16.45
CA GLU A 193 2.95 3.49 16.56
C GLU A 193 3.59 3.79 15.19
N TYR A 194 4.13 4.98 15.01
CA TYR A 194 4.79 5.42 13.76
C TYR A 194 3.93 5.33 12.49
N CYS A 195 2.60 5.27 12.59
CA CYS A 195 1.71 5.14 11.42
C CYS A 195 1.95 6.22 10.35
N LYS A 196 2.25 7.46 10.75
CA LYS A 196 2.55 8.56 9.80
C LYS A 196 3.87 8.32 9.06
N GLN A 197 4.92 7.88 9.79
CA GLN A 197 6.21 7.55 9.19
C GLN A 197 6.08 6.38 8.22
N PHE A 198 5.32 5.34 8.58
CA PHE A 198 5.05 4.19 7.73
C PHE A 198 4.44 4.61 6.37
N PHE A 199 3.36 5.39 6.38
CA PHE A 199 2.73 5.85 5.15
C PHE A 199 3.61 6.84 4.37
N HIS A 200 4.36 7.69 5.06
CA HIS A 200 5.36 8.54 4.43
C HIS A 200 6.42 7.71 3.69
N ASN A 201 6.94 6.65 4.32
CA ASN A 201 7.92 5.76 3.71
C ASN A 201 7.37 5.07 2.46
N PHE A 202 6.14 4.54 2.52
CA PHE A 202 5.50 3.93 1.35
C PHE A 202 5.32 4.94 0.22
N VAL A 203 4.82 6.14 0.53
CA VAL A 203 4.52 7.16 -0.47
C VAL A 203 5.78 7.77 -1.09
N TYR A 204 6.84 7.97 -0.32
CA TYR A 204 8.02 8.73 -0.78
C TYR A 204 9.27 7.87 -0.93
N GLU A 205 9.66 7.10 0.06
CA GLU A 205 10.92 6.35 0.02
C GLU A 205 10.86 5.21 -1.01
N ILE A 206 9.80 4.41 -1.00
CA ILE A 206 9.65 3.28 -1.93
C ILE A 206 9.39 3.77 -3.36
N ARG A 207 8.59 4.81 -3.50
CA ARG A 207 8.27 5.36 -4.82
C ARG A 207 9.46 6.01 -5.51
N LEU A 208 10.27 6.76 -4.76
CA LEU A 208 11.43 7.48 -5.31
C LEU A 208 12.51 6.53 -5.81
N GLN A 209 12.70 5.37 -5.21
CA GLN A 209 13.65 4.36 -5.68
C GLN A 209 13.41 3.91 -7.13
N GLY A 210 12.15 3.88 -7.58
CA GLY A 210 11.81 3.52 -8.97
C GLY A 210 12.01 4.63 -10.00
N ARG A 211 12.14 5.90 -9.58
CA ARG A 211 12.33 7.03 -10.49
C ARG A 211 13.80 7.29 -10.86
N LEU A 212 14.74 6.80 -10.07
CA LEU A 212 16.17 6.90 -10.39
C LEU A 212 16.57 6.02 -11.59
N VAL A 213 15.77 5.01 -11.94
CA VAL A 213 16.03 4.12 -13.08
C VAL A 213 15.64 4.77 -14.42
N ASN A 214 14.74 5.76 -14.46
CA ASN A 214 14.24 6.40 -15.68
C ASN A 214 14.74 7.85 -15.87
N GLY A 215 15.75 8.28 -15.15
CA GLY A 215 16.58 9.47 -15.49
C GLY A 215 15.91 10.85 -15.45
N LYS A 216 14.75 11.02 -14.79
CA LYS A 216 14.17 12.36 -14.55
C LYS A 216 13.89 12.59 -13.06
N PRO A 217 14.55 13.57 -12.41
CA PRO A 217 14.27 13.90 -11.03
C PRO A 217 12.86 14.51 -10.90
N CYS A 218 12.05 13.94 -10.01
CA CYS A 218 10.83 14.60 -9.58
C CYS A 218 11.20 15.86 -8.77
N LYS A 219 10.77 17.02 -9.21
CA LYS A 219 10.92 18.24 -8.41
C LYS A 219 10.08 18.10 -7.16
N SER A 220 10.73 18.04 -6.00
CA SER A 220 10.10 18.19 -4.69
C SER A 220 9.38 19.53 -4.65
N ALA A 221 8.07 19.51 -4.44
CA ALA A 221 7.35 20.71 -4.04
C ALA A 221 7.75 21.04 -2.59
N HIS A 222 8.39 22.21 -2.43
CA HIS A 222 8.53 22.89 -1.15
C HIS A 222 7.22 23.60 -0.82
#